data_31a3d6a6a1a6cd31ca20e4e2b7267757
#
_entry.id   31a3d6a6a1a6cd31ca20e4e2b7267757
#
_cell.length_a   1.000
_cell.length_b   1.000
_cell.length_c   1.000
_cell.angle_alpha   90.00
_cell.angle_beta   90.00
_cell.angle_gamma   90.00
#
_symmetry.space_group_name_H-M   'P 1'
#
loop_
_entity.id
_entity.type
_entity.pdbx_description
1 polymer ?
#
loop_
_entity_poly.entity_id
_entity_poly.type
_entity_poly.pdbx_seq_one_letter_code
_entity_poly.pdbx_strand_id
1 'polypeptide(L)'
;MTMRLESKVAAVTGGGAGIGEAICHRLAAEGARVAALDISLPAARQVIKAIGDGLAAEVDVSDSAAVDAAIACVEREMGPVDILVNNAGAVGLDHVRRVSPLLERQRAEMAAGKVQTPLDALVRLSDEEWRYLMAVHLDGTFYCTRAAVRSMSWRGTGVIVNMASICGLEGCTGHPHYSAAKAGILGFTRSAAKELIVQGIRVNAVAPGFVDTSRLKGTLDAGRQAIAARTPAGRLGTPAEIAATVAFLASDDAAYFVGATLSPNGGLVTAV
;
A
#
# COMPACT_ATOMS: atom_id res chain seq x y z
N MET A 1 -24.80 -9.20 -6.85
CA MET A 1 -23.60 -9.38 -5.97
C MET A 1 -24.00 -8.88 -4.60
N THR A 2 -23.68 -9.59 -3.55
CA THR A 2 -23.94 -9.17 -2.17
C THR A 2 -23.05 -7.99 -1.85
N MET A 3 -23.63 -6.87 -1.40
CA MET A 3 -22.87 -5.68 -0.96
C MET A 3 -22.28 -5.97 0.44
N ARG A 4 -21.02 -6.48 0.47
CA ARG A 4 -20.38 -6.91 1.72
C ARG A 4 -19.97 -5.76 2.65
N LEU A 5 -19.92 -4.55 2.12
CA LEU A 5 -19.45 -3.36 2.83
C LEU A 5 -20.53 -2.26 2.89
N GLU A 6 -21.81 -2.68 2.80
CA GLU A 6 -22.93 -1.74 2.82
C GLU A 6 -22.91 -0.90 4.10
N SER A 7 -23.14 0.41 3.96
CA SER A 7 -23.13 1.40 5.02
C SER A 7 -21.79 1.62 5.73
N LYS A 8 -20.68 1.02 5.28
CA LYS A 8 -19.34 1.25 5.84
C LYS A 8 -18.71 2.51 5.26
N VAL A 9 -17.96 3.25 6.07
CA VAL A 9 -17.12 4.36 5.65
C VAL A 9 -15.68 3.87 5.52
N ALA A 10 -15.10 3.97 4.31
CA ALA A 10 -13.76 3.52 4.02
C ALA A 10 -12.85 4.71 3.66
N ALA A 11 -11.77 4.90 4.40
CA ALA A 11 -10.71 5.87 4.10
C ALA A 11 -9.52 5.15 3.44
N VAL A 12 -9.12 5.61 2.25
CA VAL A 12 -8.01 5.03 1.47
C VAL A 12 -6.95 6.08 1.23
N THR A 13 -5.75 5.92 1.80
CA THR A 13 -4.62 6.82 1.55
C THR A 13 -3.92 6.48 0.24
N GLY A 14 -3.43 7.48 -0.48
CA GLY A 14 -2.93 7.30 -1.84
C GLY A 14 -4.03 6.82 -2.79
N GLY A 15 -5.27 7.28 -2.56
CA GLY A 15 -6.47 6.84 -3.27
C GLY A 15 -6.64 7.42 -4.66
N GLY A 16 -5.79 8.35 -5.09
CA GLY A 16 -5.91 9.06 -6.36
C GLY A 16 -5.38 8.33 -7.58
N ALA A 17 -4.64 7.23 -7.43
CA ALA A 17 -4.05 6.53 -8.57
C ALA A 17 -3.72 5.05 -8.29
N GLY A 18 -3.59 4.26 -9.35
CA GLY A 18 -3.01 2.93 -9.34
C GLY A 18 -3.74 1.94 -8.43
N ILE A 19 -3.03 1.33 -7.46
CA ILE A 19 -3.63 0.37 -6.53
C ILE A 19 -4.67 1.05 -5.65
N GLY A 20 -4.39 2.27 -5.13
CA GLY A 20 -5.32 3.01 -4.28
C GLY A 20 -6.62 3.37 -4.99
N GLU A 21 -6.55 3.85 -6.23
CA GLU A 21 -7.71 4.09 -7.09
C GLU A 21 -8.55 2.81 -7.28
N ALA A 22 -7.88 1.68 -7.61
CA ALA A 22 -8.58 0.40 -7.77
C ALA A 22 -9.24 -0.08 -6.46
N ILE A 23 -8.60 0.17 -5.31
CA ILE A 23 -9.17 -0.11 -3.99
C ILE A 23 -10.43 0.76 -3.77
N CYS A 24 -10.35 2.07 -4.03
CA CYS A 24 -11.51 2.97 -3.90
C CYS A 24 -12.70 2.47 -4.73
N HIS A 25 -12.48 2.17 -6.02
CA HIS A 25 -13.51 1.62 -6.89
C HIS A 25 -14.06 0.28 -6.39
N ARG A 26 -13.21 -0.60 -5.91
CA ARG A 26 -13.64 -1.91 -5.43
C ARG A 26 -14.48 -1.82 -4.16
N LEU A 27 -14.05 -1.03 -3.17
CA LEU A 27 -14.79 -0.85 -1.92
C LEU A 27 -16.15 -0.19 -2.18
N ALA A 28 -16.21 0.80 -3.07
CA ALA A 28 -17.46 1.43 -3.47
C ALA A 28 -18.41 0.43 -4.18
N ALA A 29 -17.89 -0.40 -5.08
CA ALA A 29 -18.69 -1.45 -5.76
C ALA A 29 -19.22 -2.50 -4.79
N GLU A 30 -18.65 -2.63 -3.60
CA GLU A 30 -19.13 -3.50 -2.52
C GLU A 30 -20.01 -2.78 -1.48
N GLY A 31 -20.38 -1.52 -1.75
CA GLY A 31 -21.35 -0.75 -0.96
C GLY A 31 -20.76 0.22 0.06
N ALA A 32 -19.43 0.34 0.15
CA ALA A 32 -18.82 1.32 1.04
C ALA A 32 -18.92 2.75 0.49
N ARG A 33 -19.11 3.73 1.38
CA ARG A 33 -18.86 5.14 1.09
C ARG A 33 -17.36 5.40 1.23
N VAL A 34 -16.72 5.93 0.18
CA VAL A 34 -15.26 6.00 0.09
C VAL A 34 -14.75 7.43 0.25
N ALA A 35 -13.76 7.60 1.13
CA ALA A 35 -12.91 8.79 1.19
C ALA A 35 -11.57 8.47 0.52
N ALA A 36 -11.29 9.12 -0.61
CA ALA A 36 -10.00 9.07 -1.29
C ALA A 36 -9.09 10.17 -0.72
N LEU A 37 -8.06 9.78 0.00
CA LEU A 37 -7.07 10.66 0.61
C LEU A 37 -5.79 10.59 -0.23
N ASP A 38 -5.33 11.71 -0.76
CA ASP A 38 -4.13 11.73 -1.62
C ASP A 38 -3.40 13.07 -1.50
N ILE A 39 -2.10 13.09 -1.73
CA ILE A 39 -1.33 14.33 -1.83
C ILE A 39 -1.75 15.18 -3.04
N SER A 40 -2.34 14.52 -4.06
CA SER A 40 -2.93 15.16 -5.23
C SER A 40 -4.45 15.22 -5.11
N LEU A 41 -4.97 16.31 -4.57
CA LEU A 41 -6.42 16.54 -4.50
C LEU A 41 -7.13 16.40 -5.87
N PRO A 42 -6.58 16.89 -7.00
CA PRO A 42 -7.19 16.66 -8.31
C PRO A 42 -7.35 15.18 -8.67
N ALA A 43 -6.33 14.35 -8.37
CA ALA A 43 -6.40 12.91 -8.63
C ALA A 43 -7.47 12.23 -7.74
N ALA A 44 -7.50 12.54 -6.45
CA ALA A 44 -8.53 12.03 -5.54
C ALA A 44 -9.94 12.44 -5.98
N ARG A 45 -10.14 13.70 -6.40
CA ARG A 45 -11.43 14.17 -6.93
C ARG A 45 -11.87 13.43 -8.20
N GLN A 46 -10.93 13.10 -9.08
CA GLN A 46 -11.25 12.35 -10.30
C GLN A 46 -11.76 10.94 -9.95
N VAL A 47 -11.16 10.27 -8.99
CA VAL A 47 -11.60 8.95 -8.51
C VAL A 47 -12.99 9.03 -7.88
N ILE A 48 -13.23 9.99 -6.98
CA ILE A 48 -14.54 10.14 -6.35
C ILE A 48 -15.62 10.51 -7.37
N LYS A 49 -15.32 11.37 -8.33
CA LYS A 49 -16.24 11.67 -9.44
C LYS A 49 -16.63 10.43 -10.24
N ALA A 50 -15.69 9.50 -10.47
CA ALA A 50 -15.96 8.26 -11.18
C ALA A 50 -16.76 7.24 -10.34
N ILE A 51 -16.63 7.26 -9.02
CA ILE A 51 -17.40 6.45 -8.08
C ILE A 51 -18.84 6.98 -7.93
N GLY A 52 -19.01 8.30 -7.97
CA GLY A 52 -20.30 8.98 -7.89
C GLY A 52 -20.67 9.49 -6.50
N ASP A 53 -20.26 8.82 -5.42
CA ASP A 53 -20.48 9.25 -4.03
C ASP A 53 -19.21 9.02 -3.19
N GLY A 54 -18.86 10.00 -2.36
CA GLY A 54 -17.67 9.91 -1.50
C GLY A 54 -17.00 11.26 -1.25
N LEU A 55 -15.84 11.24 -0.60
CA LEU A 55 -15.06 12.42 -0.24
C LEU A 55 -13.66 12.34 -0.86
N ALA A 56 -13.21 13.45 -1.43
CA ALA A 56 -11.81 13.62 -1.81
C ALA A 56 -11.15 14.63 -0.88
N ALA A 57 -10.02 14.26 -0.26
CA ALA A 57 -9.26 15.17 0.59
C ALA A 57 -7.77 15.13 0.27
N GLU A 58 -7.12 16.29 0.36
CA GLU A 58 -5.67 16.40 0.23
C GLU A 58 -5.01 16.07 1.57
N VAL A 59 -4.01 15.19 1.52
CA VAL A 59 -3.21 14.85 2.71
C VAL A 59 -1.81 14.38 2.32
N ASP A 60 -0.80 14.97 2.94
CA ASP A 60 0.52 14.35 3.03
C ASP A 60 0.53 13.45 4.28
N VAL A 61 0.63 12.13 4.06
CA VAL A 61 0.62 11.16 5.16
C VAL A 61 1.88 11.24 6.05
N SER A 62 2.94 11.89 5.61
CA SER A 62 4.14 12.15 6.40
C SER A 62 3.95 13.29 7.42
N ASP A 63 2.88 14.08 7.30
CA ASP A 63 2.50 15.10 8.26
C ASP A 63 1.39 14.59 9.18
N SER A 64 1.75 14.37 10.44
CA SER A 64 0.84 13.88 11.47
C SER A 64 -0.37 14.79 11.71
N ALA A 65 -0.19 16.11 11.66
CA ALA A 65 -1.28 17.06 11.89
C ALA A 65 -2.24 17.10 10.68
N ALA A 66 -1.71 17.04 9.46
CA ALA A 66 -2.50 16.91 8.25
C ALA A 66 -3.33 15.62 8.24
N VAL A 67 -2.76 14.51 8.69
CA VAL A 67 -3.48 13.23 8.83
C VAL A 67 -4.62 13.34 9.84
N ASP A 68 -4.36 13.87 11.04
CA ASP A 68 -5.39 14.05 12.07
C ASP A 68 -6.55 14.92 11.54
N ALA A 69 -6.24 16.01 10.82
CA ALA A 69 -7.25 16.89 10.21
C ALA A 69 -8.04 16.19 9.09
N ALA A 70 -7.37 15.39 8.26
CA ALA A 70 -8.02 14.66 7.16
C ALA A 70 -8.99 13.60 7.68
N ILE A 71 -8.60 12.79 8.66
CA ILE A 71 -9.48 11.78 9.27
C ILE A 71 -10.66 12.46 9.98
N ALA A 72 -10.42 13.53 10.74
CA ALA A 72 -11.52 14.30 11.36
C ALA A 72 -12.49 14.89 10.32
N CYS A 73 -11.99 15.32 9.16
CA CYS A 73 -12.83 15.77 8.05
C CYS A 73 -13.70 14.64 7.50
N VAL A 74 -13.13 13.46 7.28
CA VAL A 74 -13.89 12.28 6.82
C VAL A 74 -14.99 11.95 7.83
N GLU A 75 -14.68 11.89 9.12
CA GLU A 75 -15.65 11.53 10.16
C GLU A 75 -16.77 12.56 10.29
N ARG A 76 -16.48 13.84 10.10
CA ARG A 76 -17.50 14.91 10.11
C ARG A 76 -18.45 14.85 8.92
N GLU A 77 -17.92 14.58 7.71
CA GLU A 77 -18.69 14.66 6.46
C GLU A 77 -19.38 13.32 6.11
N MET A 78 -18.80 12.21 6.50
CA MET A 78 -19.24 10.88 6.08
C MET A 78 -19.68 9.98 7.25
N GLY A 79 -19.38 10.36 8.48
CA GLY A 79 -19.51 9.51 9.66
C GLY A 79 -18.22 8.76 9.97
N PRO A 80 -18.20 8.01 11.09
CA PRO A 80 -16.99 7.39 11.63
C PRO A 80 -16.37 6.42 10.64
N VAL A 81 -15.03 6.44 10.55
CA VAL A 81 -14.28 5.52 9.68
C VAL A 81 -14.39 4.09 10.20
N ASP A 82 -14.93 3.19 9.37
CA ASP A 82 -15.04 1.75 9.66
C ASP A 82 -13.86 0.97 9.09
N ILE A 83 -13.34 1.41 7.95
CA ILE A 83 -12.26 0.75 7.22
C ILE A 83 -11.19 1.79 6.90
N LEU A 84 -9.95 1.53 7.34
CA LEU A 84 -8.78 2.31 6.95
C LEU A 84 -7.88 1.46 6.05
N VAL A 85 -7.53 1.97 4.86
CA VAL A 85 -6.52 1.36 4.00
C VAL A 85 -5.30 2.26 3.92
N ASN A 86 -4.22 1.86 4.57
CA ASN A 86 -2.93 2.54 4.50
C ASN A 86 -2.19 2.11 3.23
N ASN A 87 -2.52 2.77 2.11
CA ASN A 87 -1.95 2.44 0.80
C ASN A 87 -0.96 3.50 0.29
N ALA A 88 -0.98 4.72 0.82
CA ALA A 88 -0.06 5.77 0.40
C ALA A 88 1.41 5.29 0.41
N GLY A 89 2.15 5.67 -0.61
CA GLY A 89 3.53 5.29 -0.72
C GLY A 89 4.26 6.07 -1.81
N ALA A 90 5.54 6.29 -1.61
CA ALA A 90 6.43 6.98 -2.52
C ALA A 90 7.43 6.01 -3.16
N VAL A 91 7.98 6.43 -4.29
CA VAL A 91 9.14 5.81 -4.91
C VAL A 91 10.24 6.87 -4.91
N GLY A 92 11.38 6.57 -4.34
CA GLY A 92 12.55 7.46 -4.39
C GLY A 92 13.06 7.55 -5.83
N LEU A 93 12.48 8.46 -6.64
CA LEU A 93 12.73 8.52 -8.09
C LEU A 93 14.22 8.68 -8.42
N ASP A 94 14.94 9.51 -7.68
CA ASP A 94 16.36 9.74 -7.94
C ASP A 94 17.18 8.50 -7.59
N HIS A 95 16.86 7.83 -6.51
CA HIS A 95 17.47 6.54 -6.17
C HIS A 95 17.19 5.49 -7.26
N VAL A 96 15.94 5.37 -7.69
CA VAL A 96 15.56 4.45 -8.79
C VAL A 96 16.31 4.76 -10.07
N ARG A 97 16.41 6.04 -10.47
CA ARG A 97 17.17 6.46 -11.67
C ARG A 97 18.66 6.07 -11.60
N ARG A 98 19.26 6.15 -10.40
CA ARG A 98 20.67 5.74 -10.20
C ARG A 98 20.86 4.23 -10.21
N VAL A 99 19.94 3.49 -9.61
CA VAL A 99 20.11 2.04 -9.37
C VAL A 99 19.63 1.18 -10.55
N SER A 100 18.55 1.57 -11.23
CA SER A 100 17.97 0.75 -12.30
C SER A 100 18.94 0.38 -13.43
N PRO A 101 19.74 1.29 -13.97
CA PRO A 101 20.72 0.92 -15.02
C PRO A 101 21.78 -0.07 -14.52
N LEU A 102 22.19 0.03 -13.25
CA LEU A 102 23.16 -0.89 -12.66
C LEU A 102 22.55 -2.29 -12.45
N LEU A 103 21.29 -2.36 -12.05
CA LEU A 103 20.54 -3.63 -11.94
C LEU A 103 20.40 -4.31 -13.30
N GLU A 104 20.11 -3.56 -14.37
CA GLU A 104 20.02 -4.10 -15.73
C GLU A 104 21.39 -4.65 -16.19
N ARG A 105 22.46 -3.91 -15.93
CA ARG A 105 23.82 -4.37 -16.21
C ARG A 105 24.18 -5.63 -15.44
N GLN A 106 23.92 -5.69 -14.13
CA GLN A 106 24.14 -6.90 -13.34
C GLN A 106 23.36 -8.11 -13.87
N ARG A 107 22.11 -7.91 -14.32
CA ARG A 107 21.33 -9.00 -14.93
C ARG A 107 21.98 -9.55 -16.19
N ALA A 108 22.51 -8.67 -17.05
CA ALA A 108 23.23 -9.09 -18.24
C ALA A 108 24.52 -9.83 -17.87
N GLU A 109 25.25 -9.36 -16.88
CA GLU A 109 26.46 -9.99 -16.35
C GLU A 109 26.17 -11.37 -15.71
N MET A 110 25.05 -11.50 -14.98
CA MET A 110 24.57 -12.79 -14.44
C MET A 110 24.31 -13.80 -15.56
N ALA A 111 23.64 -13.37 -16.64
CA ALA A 111 23.39 -14.22 -17.81
C ALA A 111 24.70 -14.65 -18.49
N ALA A 112 25.73 -13.84 -18.42
CA ALA A 112 27.11 -14.15 -18.91
C ALA A 112 27.95 -14.92 -17.88
N GLY A 113 27.41 -15.28 -16.72
CA GLY A 113 28.05 -16.13 -15.71
C GLY A 113 28.98 -15.39 -14.73
N LYS A 114 29.11 -14.07 -14.79
CA LYS A 114 29.96 -13.30 -13.87
C LYS A 114 29.45 -11.89 -13.60
N VAL A 115 29.07 -11.61 -12.37
CA VAL A 115 28.70 -10.26 -11.92
C VAL A 115 29.95 -9.48 -11.52
N GLN A 116 30.13 -8.28 -12.09
CA GLN A 116 31.26 -7.39 -11.85
C GLN A 116 30.86 -5.98 -11.43
N THR A 117 29.65 -5.53 -11.80
CA THR A 117 29.17 -4.17 -11.52
C THR A 117 28.64 -4.09 -10.09
N PRO A 118 29.25 -3.32 -9.17
CA PRO A 118 28.65 -3.06 -7.86
C PRO A 118 27.43 -2.15 -8.01
N LEU A 119 26.38 -2.38 -7.21
CA LEU A 119 25.22 -1.49 -7.19
C LEU A 119 25.48 -0.21 -6.41
N ASP A 120 26.29 -0.29 -5.36
CA ASP A 120 26.55 0.80 -4.43
C ASP A 120 25.29 1.48 -3.87
N ALA A 121 24.16 0.81 -3.99
CA ALA A 121 22.85 1.37 -3.64
C ALA A 121 22.78 1.79 -2.18
N LEU A 122 23.37 1.00 -1.28
CA LEU A 122 23.42 1.32 0.15
C LEU A 122 24.36 2.49 0.46
N VAL A 123 25.55 2.51 -0.18
CA VAL A 123 26.57 3.55 0.05
C VAL A 123 26.12 4.92 -0.48
N ARG A 124 25.34 4.91 -1.58
CA ARG A 124 24.88 6.15 -2.24
C ARG A 124 23.49 6.62 -1.79
N LEU A 125 22.84 5.88 -0.91
CA LEU A 125 21.57 6.28 -0.34
C LEU A 125 21.80 7.41 0.66
N SER A 126 21.18 8.58 0.40
CA SER A 126 21.31 9.69 1.33
C SER A 126 20.39 9.54 2.56
N ASP A 127 20.73 10.24 3.63
CA ASP A 127 19.90 10.31 4.83
C ASP A 127 18.51 10.89 4.54
N GLU A 128 18.40 11.86 3.62
CA GLU A 128 17.14 12.48 3.21
C GLU A 128 16.27 11.50 2.47
N GLU A 129 16.83 10.73 1.52
CA GLU A 129 16.11 9.69 0.81
C GLU A 129 15.60 8.60 1.76
N TRP A 130 16.45 8.19 2.71
CA TRP A 130 16.06 7.25 3.76
C TRP A 130 14.89 7.79 4.58
N ARG A 131 15.04 8.99 5.15
CA ARG A 131 14.01 9.60 6.01
C ARG A 131 12.71 9.84 5.26
N TYR A 132 12.78 10.29 3.99
CA TYR A 132 11.61 10.50 3.16
C TYR A 132 10.78 9.21 2.98
N LEU A 133 11.43 8.10 2.63
CA LEU A 133 10.72 6.83 2.44
C LEU A 133 10.14 6.31 3.76
N MET A 134 10.87 6.43 4.87
CA MET A 134 10.37 6.05 6.19
C MET A 134 9.17 6.90 6.59
N ALA A 135 9.25 8.22 6.43
CA ALA A 135 8.18 9.15 6.78
C ALA A 135 6.87 8.84 6.01
N VAL A 136 6.96 8.66 4.68
CA VAL A 136 5.76 8.39 3.89
C VAL A 136 5.19 7.00 4.16
N HIS A 137 6.04 5.96 4.23
CA HIS A 137 5.55 4.59 4.31
C HIS A 137 5.24 4.15 5.75
N LEU A 138 6.20 4.28 6.65
CA LEU A 138 6.09 3.73 8.00
C LEU A 138 5.40 4.72 8.95
N ASP A 139 5.91 5.95 9.02
CA ASP A 139 5.32 6.97 9.90
C ASP A 139 3.91 7.33 9.43
N GLY A 140 3.67 7.44 8.11
CA GLY A 140 2.34 7.68 7.55
C GLY A 140 1.35 6.56 7.88
N THR A 141 1.77 5.29 7.80
CA THR A 141 0.95 4.16 8.24
C THR A 141 0.60 4.26 9.73
N PHE A 142 1.57 4.63 10.57
CA PHE A 142 1.36 4.83 12.00
C PHE A 142 0.42 6.01 12.28
N TYR A 143 0.63 7.16 11.64
CA TYR A 143 -0.21 8.36 11.88
C TYR A 143 -1.66 8.13 11.49
N CYS A 144 -1.91 7.56 10.30
CA CYS A 144 -3.26 7.25 9.85
C CYS A 144 -3.94 6.20 10.74
N THR A 145 -3.21 5.15 11.13
CA THR A 145 -3.72 4.13 12.05
C THR A 145 -4.10 4.75 13.38
N ARG A 146 -3.21 5.55 13.98
CA ARG A 146 -3.47 6.22 15.26
C ARG A 146 -4.68 7.15 15.20
N ALA A 147 -4.84 7.91 14.12
CA ALA A 147 -5.97 8.80 13.93
C ALA A 147 -7.30 8.04 13.88
N ALA A 148 -7.39 6.98 13.06
CA ALA A 148 -8.60 6.18 12.91
C ALA A 148 -8.94 5.35 14.17
N VAL A 149 -7.93 4.81 14.85
CA VAL A 149 -8.11 3.98 16.06
C VAL A 149 -8.77 4.76 17.18
N ARG A 150 -8.58 6.08 17.30
CA ARG A 150 -9.28 6.90 18.34
C ARG A 150 -10.78 6.71 18.32
N SER A 151 -11.38 6.75 17.14
CA SER A 151 -12.83 6.57 16.95
C SER A 151 -13.23 5.10 16.93
N MET A 152 -12.45 4.24 16.28
CA MET A 152 -12.71 2.79 16.22
C MET A 152 -12.72 2.15 17.61
N SER A 153 -11.73 2.48 18.47
CA SER A 153 -11.64 1.95 19.84
C SER A 153 -12.83 2.31 20.69
N TRP A 154 -13.32 3.55 20.58
CA TRP A 154 -14.47 4.01 21.33
C TRP A 154 -15.77 3.28 20.91
N ARG A 155 -15.87 2.93 19.61
CA ARG A 155 -17.01 2.19 19.06
C ARG A 155 -16.90 0.67 19.22
N GLY A 156 -15.72 0.15 19.54
CA GLY A 156 -15.47 -1.29 19.65
C GLY A 156 -15.49 -2.02 18.31
N THR A 157 -15.21 -1.34 17.18
CA THR A 157 -15.24 -1.94 15.84
C THR A 157 -14.37 -1.17 14.86
N GLY A 158 -13.71 -1.88 13.95
CA GLY A 158 -12.92 -1.30 12.87
C GLY A 158 -12.11 -2.33 12.09
N VAL A 159 -11.69 -1.96 10.89
CA VAL A 159 -10.79 -2.76 10.08
C VAL A 159 -9.69 -1.89 9.52
N ILE A 160 -8.44 -2.33 9.64
CA ILE A 160 -7.26 -1.66 9.10
C ILE A 160 -6.53 -2.62 8.17
N VAL A 161 -6.26 -2.18 6.94
CA VAL A 161 -5.47 -2.92 5.95
C VAL A 161 -4.24 -2.11 5.59
N ASN A 162 -3.05 -2.64 5.88
CA ASN A 162 -1.78 -2.00 5.63
C ASN A 162 -1.14 -2.54 4.35
N MET A 163 -0.76 -1.66 3.41
CA MET A 163 -0.09 -2.07 2.18
C MET A 163 1.42 -2.19 2.39
N ALA A 164 1.87 -3.43 2.57
CA ALA A 164 3.28 -3.80 2.58
C ALA A 164 3.82 -4.05 1.14
N SER A 165 4.67 -5.04 0.96
CA SER A 165 5.24 -5.49 -0.31
C SER A 165 5.98 -6.81 -0.11
N ILE A 166 6.20 -7.59 -1.17
CA ILE A 166 7.17 -8.69 -1.17
C ILE A 166 8.57 -8.21 -0.75
N CYS A 167 8.93 -6.95 -1.04
CA CYS A 167 10.18 -6.35 -0.58
C CYS A 167 10.29 -6.25 0.93
N GLY A 168 9.17 -6.23 1.66
CA GLY A 168 9.15 -6.31 3.11
C GLY A 168 9.24 -7.74 3.64
N LEU A 169 8.98 -8.75 2.81
CA LEU A 169 9.06 -10.17 3.17
C LEU A 169 10.49 -10.71 2.98
N GLU A 170 11.07 -10.50 1.80
CA GLU A 170 12.37 -11.08 1.43
C GLU A 170 13.47 -10.05 1.15
N GLY A 171 13.13 -8.75 1.13
CA GLY A 171 14.02 -7.70 0.68
C GLY A 171 14.07 -7.58 -0.85
N CYS A 172 14.37 -6.37 -1.34
CA CYS A 172 14.55 -6.11 -2.77
C CYS A 172 15.94 -5.56 -3.03
N THR A 173 16.70 -6.23 -3.88
CA THR A 173 18.05 -5.79 -4.28
C THR A 173 18.02 -4.35 -4.79
N GLY A 174 18.90 -3.53 -4.27
CA GLY A 174 19.02 -2.13 -4.65
C GLY A 174 18.07 -1.16 -3.98
N HIS A 175 17.13 -1.63 -3.14
CA HIS A 175 16.14 -0.78 -2.47
C HIS A 175 16.07 -1.01 -0.96
N PRO A 176 17.17 -0.80 -0.20
CA PRO A 176 17.22 -1.14 1.23
C PRO A 176 16.24 -0.33 2.08
N HIS A 177 16.08 0.96 1.82
CA HIS A 177 15.14 1.84 2.52
C HIS A 177 13.67 1.43 2.31
N TYR A 178 13.29 1.08 1.07
CA TYR A 178 11.95 0.60 0.77
C TYR A 178 11.67 -0.74 1.44
N SER A 179 12.62 -1.67 1.39
CA SER A 179 12.51 -2.97 2.05
C SER A 179 12.38 -2.82 3.57
N ALA A 180 13.18 -1.93 4.19
CA ALA A 180 13.10 -1.63 5.61
C ALA A 180 11.74 -1.05 6.00
N ALA A 181 11.23 -0.05 5.25
CA ALA A 181 9.92 0.53 5.50
C ALA A 181 8.79 -0.50 5.38
N LYS A 182 8.81 -1.32 4.34
CA LYS A 182 7.78 -2.35 4.12
C LYS A 182 7.86 -3.51 5.12
N ALA A 183 9.04 -3.89 5.57
CA ALA A 183 9.22 -4.82 6.69
C ALA A 183 8.74 -4.22 8.02
N GLY A 184 9.01 -2.93 8.25
CA GLY A 184 8.49 -2.18 9.39
C GLY A 184 6.96 -2.19 9.46
N ILE A 185 6.27 -2.00 8.33
CA ILE A 185 4.81 -2.08 8.24
C ILE A 185 4.30 -3.47 8.65
N LEU A 186 4.98 -4.56 8.26
CA LEU A 186 4.61 -5.91 8.67
C LEU A 186 4.76 -6.13 10.17
N GLY A 187 5.86 -5.62 10.75
CA GLY A 187 6.09 -5.64 12.20
C GLY A 187 5.04 -4.84 12.95
N PHE A 188 4.77 -3.62 12.51
CA PHE A 188 3.72 -2.75 13.04
C PHE A 188 2.34 -3.41 12.97
N THR A 189 1.97 -4.00 11.83
CA THR A 189 0.70 -4.70 11.64
C THR A 189 0.50 -5.80 12.67
N ARG A 190 1.51 -6.64 12.90
CA ARG A 190 1.42 -7.74 13.88
C ARG A 190 1.28 -7.25 15.31
N SER A 191 1.97 -6.18 15.68
CA SER A 191 1.86 -5.58 17.01
C SER A 191 0.51 -4.93 17.22
N ALA A 192 0.09 -4.05 16.31
CA ALA A 192 -1.20 -3.36 16.37
C ALA A 192 -2.39 -4.34 16.36
N ALA A 193 -2.31 -5.42 15.58
CA ALA A 193 -3.37 -6.43 15.53
C ALA A 193 -3.60 -7.10 16.89
N LYS A 194 -2.52 -7.48 17.60
CA LYS A 194 -2.61 -8.11 18.92
C LYS A 194 -3.16 -7.15 19.98
N GLU A 195 -2.79 -5.88 19.90
CA GLU A 195 -3.27 -4.85 20.83
C GLU A 195 -4.75 -4.52 20.58
N LEU A 196 -5.14 -4.35 19.32
CA LEU A 196 -6.41 -3.76 18.96
C LEU A 196 -7.57 -4.77 18.85
N ILE A 197 -7.27 -6.07 18.71
CA ILE A 197 -8.32 -7.10 18.57
C ILE A 197 -9.25 -7.17 19.79
N VAL A 198 -8.73 -6.94 20.98
CA VAL A 198 -9.54 -6.91 22.21
C VAL A 198 -10.51 -5.70 22.24
N GLN A 199 -10.32 -4.75 21.34
CA GLN A 199 -11.17 -3.59 21.11
C GLN A 199 -12.07 -3.77 19.87
N GLY A 200 -12.18 -5.00 19.34
CA GLY A 200 -12.99 -5.29 18.16
C GLY A 200 -12.41 -4.77 16.84
N ILE A 201 -11.12 -4.40 16.80
CA ILE A 201 -10.47 -3.84 15.61
C ILE A 201 -9.52 -4.89 15.00
N ARG A 202 -9.73 -5.24 13.72
CA ARG A 202 -8.85 -6.14 12.99
C ARG A 202 -7.81 -5.34 12.21
N VAL A 203 -6.55 -5.75 12.28
CA VAL A 203 -5.46 -5.16 11.51
C VAL A 203 -4.74 -6.26 10.74
N ASN A 204 -4.63 -6.12 9.42
CA ASN A 204 -3.96 -7.07 8.54
C ASN A 204 -3.11 -6.34 7.49
N ALA A 205 -2.24 -7.06 6.81
CA ALA A 205 -1.40 -6.53 5.74
C ALA A 205 -1.66 -7.24 4.42
N VAL A 206 -1.48 -6.48 3.33
CA VAL A 206 -1.33 -7.03 1.97
C VAL A 206 0.08 -6.74 1.51
N ALA A 207 0.78 -7.76 1.00
CA ALA A 207 2.14 -7.67 0.47
C ALA A 207 2.17 -8.03 -1.02
N PRO A 208 1.82 -7.11 -1.92
CA PRO A 208 1.78 -7.37 -3.36
C PRO A 208 3.15 -7.71 -3.94
N GLY A 209 3.14 -8.52 -5.01
CA GLY A 209 4.24 -8.63 -5.94
C GLY A 209 4.30 -7.43 -6.90
N PHE A 210 4.82 -7.66 -8.11
CA PHE A 210 4.84 -6.63 -9.14
C PHE A 210 3.46 -6.45 -9.76
N VAL A 211 2.93 -5.22 -9.69
CA VAL A 211 1.59 -4.84 -10.15
C VAL A 211 1.70 -3.85 -11.29
N ASP A 212 0.92 -4.06 -12.37
CA ASP A 212 0.87 -3.19 -13.54
C ASP A 212 0.15 -1.87 -13.22
N THR A 213 0.92 -0.89 -12.77
CA THR A 213 0.45 0.46 -12.45
C THR A 213 1.08 1.47 -13.40
N SER A 214 0.54 2.70 -13.42
CA SER A 214 1.13 3.82 -14.17
C SER A 214 2.60 4.10 -13.80
N ARG A 215 3.02 3.77 -12.58
CA ARG A 215 4.42 3.86 -12.13
C ARG A 215 5.35 2.93 -12.91
N LEU A 216 4.89 1.75 -13.30
CA LEU A 216 5.64 0.82 -14.14
C LEU A 216 5.51 1.12 -15.64
N LYS A 217 4.53 1.94 -16.06
CA LYS A 217 4.39 2.34 -17.47
C LYS A 217 5.57 3.16 -17.99
N GLY A 218 6.35 3.79 -17.11
CA GLY A 218 7.62 4.45 -17.44
C GLY A 218 8.82 3.50 -17.56
N THR A 219 8.66 2.22 -17.22
CA THR A 219 9.67 1.17 -17.43
C THR A 219 9.57 0.68 -18.87
N LEU A 220 10.70 0.56 -19.57
CA LEU A 220 10.75 0.02 -20.93
C LEU A 220 10.02 -1.33 -20.99
N ASP A 221 9.35 -1.63 -22.10
CA ASP A 221 8.61 -2.90 -22.29
C ASP A 221 9.47 -4.13 -22.00
N ALA A 222 10.76 -4.07 -22.33
CA ALA A 222 11.73 -5.11 -21.99
C ALA A 222 11.86 -5.33 -20.47
N GLY A 223 11.84 -4.27 -19.67
CA GLY A 223 11.86 -4.38 -18.20
C GLY A 223 10.59 -5.03 -17.64
N ARG A 224 9.42 -4.71 -18.19
CA ARG A 224 8.14 -5.33 -17.82
C ARG A 224 8.11 -6.81 -18.19
N GLN A 225 8.59 -7.16 -19.40
CA GLN A 225 8.70 -8.55 -19.86
C GLN A 225 9.67 -9.34 -18.98
N ALA A 226 10.82 -8.77 -18.60
CA ALA A 226 11.76 -9.42 -17.71
C ALA A 226 11.18 -9.69 -16.31
N ILE A 227 10.34 -8.78 -15.77
CA ILE A 227 9.63 -9.00 -14.51
C ILE A 227 8.59 -10.11 -14.67
N ALA A 228 7.80 -10.09 -15.75
CA ALA A 228 6.80 -11.11 -16.05
C ALA A 228 7.43 -12.50 -16.19
N ALA A 229 8.56 -12.60 -16.90
CA ALA A 229 9.29 -13.86 -17.10
C ALA A 229 9.85 -14.46 -15.78
N ARG A 230 10.12 -13.61 -14.78
CA ARG A 230 10.57 -14.06 -13.45
C ARG A 230 9.43 -14.41 -12.51
N THR A 231 8.21 -13.96 -12.82
CA THR A 231 7.02 -14.25 -12.02
C THR A 231 6.50 -15.63 -12.44
N PRO A 232 6.34 -16.62 -11.54
CA PRO A 232 5.84 -17.94 -11.90
C PRO A 232 4.49 -17.93 -12.63
N ALA A 233 3.62 -16.97 -12.32
CA ALA A 233 2.37 -16.76 -13.06
C ALA A 233 2.54 -16.21 -14.48
N GLY A 234 3.75 -15.90 -14.94
CA GLY A 234 4.08 -15.42 -16.28
C GLY A 234 3.62 -13.99 -16.58
N ARG A 235 3.15 -13.25 -15.61
CA ARG A 235 2.62 -11.88 -15.78
C ARG A 235 2.75 -11.04 -14.52
N LEU A 236 2.57 -9.73 -14.67
CA LEU A 236 2.33 -8.83 -13.54
C LEU A 236 0.90 -9.02 -13.01
N GLY A 237 0.71 -8.73 -11.72
CA GLY A 237 -0.62 -8.58 -11.15
C GLY A 237 -1.31 -7.30 -11.65
N THR A 238 -2.61 -7.24 -11.53
CA THR A 238 -3.41 -6.04 -11.82
C THR A 238 -3.77 -5.31 -10.52
N PRO A 239 -3.99 -3.97 -10.55
CA PRO A 239 -4.53 -3.26 -9.40
C PRO A 239 -5.84 -3.85 -8.87
N ALA A 240 -6.70 -4.36 -9.75
CA ALA A 240 -7.96 -4.99 -9.39
C ALA A 240 -7.78 -6.29 -8.56
N GLU A 241 -6.76 -7.10 -8.84
CA GLU A 241 -6.45 -8.29 -8.05
C GLU A 241 -6.00 -7.93 -6.62
N ILE A 242 -5.24 -6.85 -6.48
CA ILE A 242 -4.85 -6.34 -5.16
C ILE A 242 -6.08 -5.76 -4.42
N ALA A 243 -6.89 -4.99 -5.11
CA ALA A 243 -8.12 -4.41 -4.54
C ALA A 243 -9.11 -5.50 -4.06
N ALA A 244 -9.19 -6.64 -4.77
CA ALA A 244 -10.00 -7.77 -4.35
C ALA A 244 -9.53 -8.37 -3.02
N THR A 245 -8.19 -8.48 -2.82
CA THR A 245 -7.61 -8.95 -1.56
C THR A 245 -7.90 -7.97 -0.41
N VAL A 246 -7.79 -6.66 -0.67
CA VAL A 246 -8.14 -5.62 0.32
C VAL A 246 -9.61 -5.69 0.69
N ALA A 247 -10.51 -5.79 -0.28
CA ALA A 247 -11.95 -5.89 -0.04
C ALA A 247 -12.33 -7.15 0.76
N PHE A 248 -11.69 -8.29 0.50
CA PHE A 248 -11.83 -9.49 1.33
C PHE A 248 -11.42 -9.22 2.77
N LEU A 249 -10.23 -8.67 3.02
CA LEU A 249 -9.76 -8.36 4.37
C LEU A 249 -10.64 -7.32 5.09
N ALA A 250 -11.27 -6.40 4.34
CA ALA A 250 -12.17 -5.39 4.86
C ALA A 250 -13.55 -5.97 5.27
N SER A 251 -13.96 -7.10 4.70
CA SER A 251 -15.26 -7.72 4.92
C SER A 251 -15.29 -8.67 6.13
N ASP A 252 -16.49 -9.09 6.51
CA ASP A 252 -16.70 -10.09 7.58
C ASP A 252 -16.25 -11.50 7.18
N ASP A 253 -16.07 -11.78 5.87
CA ASP A 253 -15.46 -13.03 5.39
C ASP A 253 -14.04 -13.24 5.96
N ALA A 254 -13.37 -12.15 6.37
CA ALA A 254 -12.06 -12.15 6.99
C ALA A 254 -12.09 -11.99 8.52
N ALA A 255 -13.22 -12.30 9.19
CA ALA A 255 -13.39 -12.08 10.64
C ALA A 255 -12.30 -12.77 11.50
N TYR A 256 -11.75 -13.90 11.05
CA TYR A 256 -10.71 -14.63 11.78
C TYR A 256 -9.26 -14.28 11.35
N PHE A 257 -9.10 -13.31 10.44
CA PHE A 257 -7.79 -12.78 10.04
C PHE A 257 -7.37 -11.64 10.97
N VAL A 258 -6.33 -11.87 11.78
CA VAL A 258 -5.80 -10.91 12.75
C VAL A 258 -4.27 -10.95 12.70
N GLY A 259 -3.64 -9.87 12.28
CA GLY A 259 -2.19 -9.77 12.11
C GLY A 259 -1.63 -10.58 10.94
N ALA A 260 -2.51 -11.06 10.07
CA ALA A 260 -2.12 -11.84 8.90
C ALA A 260 -1.53 -10.94 7.79
N THR A 261 -0.69 -11.56 6.96
CA THR A 261 -0.18 -10.96 5.74
C THR A 261 -0.62 -11.81 4.55
N LEU A 262 -1.42 -11.23 3.65
CA LEU A 262 -1.79 -11.88 2.38
C LEU A 262 -0.88 -11.34 1.28
N SER A 263 -0.27 -12.24 0.51
CA SER A 263 0.71 -11.85 -0.52
C SER A 263 0.28 -12.29 -1.92
N PRO A 264 -0.57 -11.50 -2.60
CA PRO A 264 -0.88 -11.71 -4.02
C PRO A 264 0.31 -11.29 -4.89
N ASN A 265 1.20 -12.25 -5.22
CA ASN A 265 2.49 -11.99 -5.83
C ASN A 265 2.81 -12.85 -7.06
N GLY A 266 1.87 -13.67 -7.52
CA GLY A 266 2.05 -14.53 -8.70
C GLY A 266 3.07 -15.68 -8.48
N GLY A 267 3.34 -16.04 -7.22
CA GLY A 267 4.25 -17.12 -6.86
C GLY A 267 5.72 -16.69 -6.69
N LEU A 268 6.01 -15.37 -6.70
CA LEU A 268 7.38 -14.86 -6.48
C LEU A 268 7.89 -15.20 -5.08
N VAL A 269 7.02 -15.14 -4.07
CA VAL A 269 7.32 -15.47 -2.67
C VAL A 269 6.26 -16.46 -2.19
N THR A 270 6.67 -17.63 -1.74
CA THR A 270 5.75 -18.72 -1.36
C THR A 270 5.77 -19.05 0.14
N ALA A 271 6.74 -18.57 0.91
CA ALA A 271 6.82 -18.70 2.36
C ALA A 271 6.55 -17.33 3.00
N VAL A 272 5.38 -17.14 3.59
CA VAL A 272 4.95 -15.90 4.23
C VAL A 272 4.52 -16.16 5.67
#